data_6fc2326fc65e0b901cef7e8c9f86b199
#
_entry.id   6fc2326fc65e0b901cef7e8c9f86b199
#
_cell.length_a   1.000
_cell.length_b   1.000
_cell.length_c   1.000
_cell.angle_alpha   90.00
_cell.angle_beta   90.00
_cell.angle_gamma   90.00
#
_symmetry.space_group_name_H-M   'P 1'
#
loop_
_entity.id
_entity.type
_entity.pdbx_description
1 polymer ?
#
loop_
_entity_poly.entity_id
_entity_poly.type
_entity_poly.pdbx_seq_one_letter_code
_entity_poly.pdbx_strand_id
1 'polypeptide(L)'
;MKKFFLIALLSMAFIPAMAQNQHHQHGQCGHSCGNCPHHQQAQKQPKSTGGMAAEIVNAFPTAKSVKKEAKWTVVYDANKKVLGYAVYSKPASNGIKGYNGETPLMIALSPKKKVMSVTLLDNQETPSFLTRVVNAGLLKSWDDMKVKKAAKKKVDTVSGATYSSRSIIQTLQAALNTL
;
A
#
# COMPACT_ATOMS: atom_id res chain seq x y z
N MET A 1 -42.47 -27.21 -19.23
CA MET A 1 -42.17 -28.64 -19.03
C MET A 1 -40.92 -28.65 -18.17
N LYS A 2 -41.02 -28.64 -16.87
CA LYS A 2 -40.95 -29.76 -15.91
C LYS A 2 -39.79 -30.70 -16.21
N LYS A 3 -38.73 -30.68 -15.36
CA LYS A 3 -38.36 -31.88 -14.60
C LYS A 3 -37.33 -31.50 -13.52
N PHE A 4 -37.80 -31.68 -12.33
CA PHE A 4 -37.04 -31.85 -11.05
C PHE A 4 -36.14 -33.08 -11.14
N PHE A 5 -34.97 -33.05 -10.51
CA PHE A 5 -34.42 -34.19 -9.82
C PHE A 5 -33.68 -33.76 -8.57
N LEU A 6 -34.25 -34.16 -7.48
CA LEU A 6 -33.78 -34.12 -6.10
C LEU A 6 -33.18 -35.47 -5.80
N ILE A 7 -32.00 -35.57 -5.23
CA ILE A 7 -31.60 -36.69 -4.34
C ILE A 7 -30.59 -36.17 -3.33
N ALA A 8 -31.01 -36.34 -2.12
CA ALA A 8 -30.30 -36.20 -0.85
C ALA A 8 -29.53 -37.50 -0.52
N LEU A 9 -28.67 -37.37 0.48
CA LEU A 9 -28.33 -38.27 1.61
C LEU A 9 -26.82 -38.22 1.88
N LEU A 10 -26.40 -37.62 2.97
CA LEU A 10 -26.29 -38.16 4.33
C LEU A 10 -25.12 -39.12 4.50
N SER A 11 -24.05 -38.72 5.16
CA SER A 11 -23.38 -39.58 6.12
C SER A 11 -22.65 -38.75 7.19
N MET A 12 -23.09 -38.97 8.38
CA MET A 12 -22.42 -38.70 9.66
C MET A 12 -21.19 -39.59 9.80
N ALA A 13 -20.17 -39.10 10.49
CA ALA A 13 -19.54 -39.81 11.59
C ALA A 13 -18.25 -39.10 12.01
N PHE A 14 -18.23 -38.80 13.19
CA PHE A 14 -17.47 -39.17 14.38
C PHE A 14 -16.32 -38.23 14.75
N ILE A 15 -16.57 -37.58 15.87
CA ILE A 15 -15.57 -36.99 16.77
C ILE A 15 -15.02 -38.12 17.66
N PRO A 16 -13.75 -38.05 18.03
CA PRO A 16 -13.48 -38.20 19.46
C PRO A 16 -12.69 -37.03 20.02
N ALA A 17 -13.18 -36.53 21.13
CA ALA A 17 -12.48 -35.71 22.09
C ALA A 17 -11.46 -36.58 22.87
N MET A 18 -10.29 -36.02 23.12
CA MET A 18 -9.44 -36.36 24.29
C MET A 18 -8.54 -35.13 24.53
N ALA A 19 -8.85 -34.43 25.59
CA ALA A 19 -8.32 -34.53 26.94
C ALA A 19 -6.99 -33.75 27.14
N GLN A 20 -7.18 -32.66 27.84
CA GLN A 20 -6.34 -31.96 28.83
C GLN A 20 -4.93 -32.49 29.09
N ASN A 21 -3.95 -31.60 29.05
CA ASN A 21 -3.03 -31.58 30.19
C ASN A 21 -2.52 -30.14 30.45
N GLN A 22 -2.90 -29.65 31.64
CA GLN A 22 -2.33 -28.44 32.25
C GLN A 22 -0.96 -28.82 32.82
N HIS A 23 0.04 -27.98 32.54
CA HIS A 23 1.18 -27.87 33.43
C HIS A 23 1.60 -26.41 33.54
N HIS A 24 1.22 -25.81 34.68
CA HIS A 24 1.86 -24.62 35.21
C HIS A 24 3.29 -24.99 35.64
N GLN A 25 4.27 -24.29 35.10
CA GLN A 25 5.53 -24.13 35.78
C GLN A 25 5.96 -22.67 35.73
N HIS A 26 5.91 -22.03 36.92
CA HIS A 26 6.61 -20.82 37.21
C HIS A 26 8.12 -21.09 37.10
N GLY A 27 8.79 -20.42 36.18
CA GLY A 27 10.25 -20.35 36.08
C GLY A 27 10.70 -18.91 36.16
N GLN A 28 11.39 -18.56 37.23
CA GLN A 28 12.07 -17.28 37.47
C GLN A 28 13.01 -16.95 36.30
N CYS A 29 12.80 -15.77 35.69
CA CYS A 29 13.75 -15.21 34.72
C CYS A 29 14.85 -14.45 35.45
N GLY A 30 15.98 -15.11 35.60
CA GLY A 30 17.26 -14.47 35.92
C GLY A 30 17.79 -13.69 34.72
N HIS A 31 18.42 -12.56 35.01
CA HIS A 31 19.03 -11.61 34.09
C HIS A 31 19.96 -12.25 33.05
N SER A 32 19.74 -12.00 31.82
CA SER A 32 20.68 -11.68 30.73
C SER A 32 19.96 -11.84 29.40
N CYS A 33 19.25 -10.81 28.94
CA CYS A 33 18.68 -10.78 27.60
C CYS A 33 19.63 -10.08 26.62
N GLY A 34 20.70 -10.80 26.24
CA GLY A 34 21.38 -10.51 25.00
C GLY A 34 20.60 -11.18 23.85
N ASN A 35 20.26 -10.42 22.82
CA ASN A 35 19.69 -10.88 21.57
C ASN A 35 18.20 -11.27 21.56
N CYS A 36 17.30 -10.30 21.68
CA CYS A 36 15.98 -10.41 21.07
C CYS A 36 16.12 -10.15 19.57
N PRO A 37 15.82 -11.11 18.69
CA PRO A 37 15.71 -10.81 17.28
C PRO A 37 14.44 -9.98 17.08
N HIS A 38 14.60 -8.67 16.96
CA HIS A 38 13.58 -7.83 16.36
C HIS A 38 13.30 -8.40 14.97
N HIS A 39 12.16 -9.04 14.80
CA HIS A 39 11.60 -9.30 13.49
C HIS A 39 11.31 -7.96 12.83
N GLN A 40 12.35 -7.38 12.24
CA GLN A 40 12.21 -6.45 11.15
C GLN A 40 11.61 -7.26 9.99
N GLN A 41 10.29 -7.25 9.86
CA GLN A 41 9.67 -7.53 8.58
C GLN A 41 10.06 -6.36 7.68
N ALA A 42 11.28 -6.44 7.14
CA ALA A 42 11.67 -5.67 5.99
C ALA A 42 10.65 -5.99 4.90
N GLN A 43 9.82 -5.02 4.55
CA GLN A 43 9.02 -5.08 3.34
C GLN A 43 10.00 -5.28 2.19
N LYS A 44 10.05 -6.52 1.69
CA LYS A 44 10.88 -6.92 0.58
C LYS A 44 10.45 -6.10 -0.62
N GLN A 45 11.20 -5.05 -0.95
CA GLN A 45 11.05 -4.34 -2.20
C GLN A 45 11.20 -5.33 -3.36
N PRO A 46 10.27 -5.39 -4.30
CA PRO A 46 10.46 -6.18 -5.51
C PRO A 46 11.63 -5.57 -6.30
N LYS A 47 12.62 -6.40 -6.62
CA LYS A 47 13.78 -6.04 -7.42
C LYS A 47 13.32 -5.44 -8.75
N SER A 48 13.92 -4.31 -9.13
CA SER A 48 13.73 -3.67 -10.43
C SER A 48 14.04 -4.66 -11.55
N THR A 49 13.06 -4.95 -12.37
CA THR A 49 13.23 -5.78 -13.57
C THR A 49 13.46 -4.81 -14.74
N GLY A 50 14.69 -4.78 -15.26
CA GLY A 50 14.99 -4.09 -16.50
C GLY A 50 14.93 -2.54 -16.44
N GLY A 51 15.58 -1.87 -15.45
CA GLY A 51 15.75 -0.41 -15.45
C GLY A 51 14.50 0.42 -15.13
N MET A 52 13.35 -0.20 -14.89
CA MET A 52 12.13 0.46 -14.41
C MET A 52 12.00 0.33 -12.90
N ALA A 53 11.54 1.39 -12.24
CA ALA A 53 11.27 1.37 -10.80
C ALA A 53 10.16 0.36 -10.47
N ALA A 54 10.33 -0.38 -9.36
CA ALA A 54 9.42 -1.46 -8.98
C ALA A 54 7.98 -0.98 -8.76
N GLU A 55 7.80 0.21 -8.22
CA GLU A 55 6.50 0.82 -7.99
C GLU A 55 5.76 1.12 -9.30
N ILE A 56 6.48 1.43 -10.40
CA ILE A 56 5.86 1.60 -11.73
C ILE A 56 5.41 0.25 -12.26
N VAL A 57 6.24 -0.80 -12.14
CA VAL A 57 5.88 -2.15 -12.60
C VAL A 57 4.66 -2.68 -11.85
N ASN A 58 4.58 -2.42 -10.54
CA ASN A 58 3.44 -2.80 -9.72
C ASN A 58 2.14 -2.08 -10.12
N ALA A 59 2.23 -0.79 -10.43
CA ALA A 59 1.07 -0.01 -10.85
C ALA A 59 0.67 -0.26 -12.32
N PHE A 60 1.62 -0.64 -13.16
CA PHE A 60 1.45 -0.89 -14.60
C PHE A 60 2.11 -2.22 -15.00
N PRO A 61 1.48 -3.37 -14.74
CA PRO A 61 2.12 -4.69 -14.95
C PRO A 61 2.52 -4.95 -16.42
N THR A 62 1.88 -4.30 -17.37
CA THR A 62 2.18 -4.43 -18.81
C THR A 62 3.18 -3.38 -19.32
N ALA A 63 3.75 -2.56 -18.44
CA ALA A 63 4.73 -1.54 -18.80
C ALA A 63 6.00 -2.17 -19.40
N LYS A 64 6.51 -1.58 -20.48
CA LYS A 64 7.75 -2.00 -21.14
C LYS A 64 8.77 -0.87 -21.23
N SER A 65 8.34 0.37 -21.26
CA SER A 65 9.24 1.52 -21.27
C SER A 65 8.61 2.72 -20.58
N VAL A 66 9.48 3.63 -20.14
CA VAL A 66 9.08 4.87 -19.49
C VAL A 66 9.84 6.05 -20.12
N LYS A 67 9.20 7.20 -20.15
CA LYS A 67 9.82 8.45 -20.56
C LYS A 67 9.58 9.51 -19.49
N LYS A 68 10.63 10.01 -18.89
CA LYS A 68 10.55 11.08 -17.89
C LYS A 68 10.25 12.41 -18.58
N GLU A 69 9.24 13.11 -18.10
CA GLU A 69 8.87 14.45 -18.50
C GLU A 69 8.89 15.39 -17.27
N ALA A 70 8.70 16.69 -17.49
CA ALA A 70 8.87 17.68 -16.43
C ALA A 70 7.95 17.45 -15.22
N LYS A 71 6.71 17.00 -15.45
CA LYS A 71 5.69 16.84 -14.39
C LYS A 71 5.41 15.38 -14.01
N TRP A 72 5.70 14.44 -14.87
CA TRP A 72 5.40 13.03 -14.69
C TRP A 72 6.34 12.13 -15.49
N THR A 73 6.28 10.85 -15.22
CA THR A 73 6.91 9.83 -16.06
C THR A 73 5.80 9.15 -16.87
N VAL A 74 5.87 9.22 -18.19
CA VAL A 74 4.93 8.54 -19.08
C VAL A 74 5.29 7.08 -19.17
N VAL A 75 4.30 6.20 -19.01
CA VAL A 75 4.47 4.74 -19.04
C VAL A 75 3.87 4.18 -20.31
N TYR A 76 4.63 3.36 -21.04
CA TYR A 76 4.24 2.77 -22.32
C TYR A 76 4.21 1.24 -22.26
N ASP A 77 3.34 0.64 -23.07
CA ASP A 77 3.34 -0.80 -23.35
C ASP A 77 4.38 -1.19 -24.43
N ALA A 78 4.38 -2.46 -24.84
CA ALA A 78 5.22 -3.00 -25.91
C ALA A 78 4.96 -2.33 -27.27
N ASN A 79 3.74 -1.85 -27.51
CA ASN A 79 3.30 -1.21 -28.74
C ASN A 79 3.49 0.33 -28.71
N LYS A 80 4.25 0.86 -27.74
CA LYS A 80 4.42 2.29 -27.50
C LYS A 80 3.13 3.06 -27.22
N LYS A 81 2.05 2.36 -26.83
CA LYS A 81 0.82 2.98 -26.38
C LYS A 81 0.97 3.45 -24.94
N VAL A 82 0.45 4.64 -24.63
CA VAL A 82 0.47 5.20 -23.27
C VAL A 82 -0.47 4.40 -22.36
N LEU A 83 0.08 3.77 -21.34
CA LEU A 83 -0.65 3.09 -20.28
C LEU A 83 -1.13 4.07 -19.21
N GLY A 84 -0.35 5.10 -18.96
CA GLY A 84 -0.64 6.12 -17.96
C GLY A 84 0.58 6.94 -17.59
N TYR A 85 0.50 7.58 -16.41
CA TYR A 85 1.54 8.47 -15.92
C TYR A 85 1.88 8.12 -14.48
N ALA A 86 3.16 8.12 -14.13
CA ALA A 86 3.63 8.03 -12.75
C ALA A 86 4.08 9.42 -12.30
N VAL A 87 3.50 9.91 -11.20
CA VAL A 87 3.81 11.21 -10.59
C VAL A 87 4.50 10.94 -9.26
N TYR A 88 5.70 11.45 -9.10
CA TYR A 88 6.43 11.41 -7.85
C TYR A 88 6.14 12.69 -7.05
N SER A 89 5.90 12.54 -5.76
CA SER A 89 5.53 13.68 -4.91
C SER A 89 6.67 14.68 -4.73
N LYS A 90 7.92 14.22 -4.76
CA LYS A 90 9.09 15.12 -4.72
C LYS A 90 9.35 15.72 -6.09
N PRO A 91 9.81 16.99 -6.16
CA PRO A 91 10.17 17.87 -5.04
C PRO A 91 9.00 18.64 -4.40
N ALA A 92 7.77 18.55 -4.92
CA ALA A 92 6.62 19.36 -4.47
C ALA A 92 6.24 19.14 -3.00
N SER A 93 6.58 17.97 -2.43
CA SER A 93 6.30 17.62 -1.04
C SER A 93 7.50 17.76 -0.10
N ASN A 94 8.58 18.41 -0.54
CA ASN A 94 9.73 18.61 0.34
C ASN A 94 9.34 19.38 1.61
N GLY A 95 9.79 18.88 2.76
CA GLY A 95 9.48 19.48 4.07
C GLY A 95 8.16 19.07 4.68
N ILE A 96 7.30 18.33 3.98
CA ILE A 96 6.08 17.76 4.55
C ILE A 96 6.44 16.51 5.33
N LYS A 97 6.37 16.59 6.66
CA LYS A 97 6.80 15.52 7.56
C LYS A 97 5.60 14.88 8.28
N GLY A 98 5.68 13.57 8.48
CA GLY A 98 4.81 12.80 9.34
C GLY A 98 5.31 12.80 10.79
N TYR A 99 5.22 11.65 11.45
CA TYR A 99 5.70 11.48 12.81
C TYR A 99 7.23 11.39 12.87
N ASN A 100 7.83 10.60 11.99
CA ASN A 100 9.27 10.32 12.02
C ASN A 100 10.04 10.80 10.76
N GLY A 101 9.35 11.33 9.77
CA GLY A 101 9.99 11.82 8.55
C GLY A 101 9.02 12.16 7.42
N GLU A 102 9.58 12.36 6.25
CA GLU A 102 8.79 12.58 5.04
C GLU A 102 8.14 11.29 4.56
N THR A 103 6.95 11.40 3.97
CA THR A 103 6.20 10.27 3.39
C THR A 103 6.08 10.44 1.87
N PRO A 104 7.16 10.22 1.11
CA PRO A 104 7.13 10.37 -0.33
C PRO A 104 6.21 9.34 -0.97
N LEU A 105 5.52 9.76 -2.05
CA LEU A 105 4.54 8.97 -2.75
C LEU A 105 4.85 8.88 -4.25
N MET A 106 4.44 7.76 -4.85
CA MET A 106 4.21 7.63 -6.28
C MET A 106 2.71 7.51 -6.53
N ILE A 107 2.18 8.36 -7.41
CA ILE A 107 0.77 8.40 -7.79
C ILE A 107 0.66 7.92 -9.23
N ALA A 108 0.02 6.78 -9.45
CA ALA A 108 -0.25 6.28 -10.79
C ALA A 108 -1.54 6.89 -11.33
N LEU A 109 -1.46 7.44 -12.53
CA LEU A 109 -2.59 8.06 -13.22
C LEU A 109 -2.89 7.31 -14.51
N SER A 110 -4.17 7.14 -14.82
CA SER A 110 -4.63 6.62 -16.12
C SER A 110 -4.33 7.63 -17.25
N PRO A 111 -4.44 7.21 -18.53
CA PRO A 111 -4.35 8.13 -19.67
C PRO A 111 -5.37 9.28 -19.62
N LYS A 112 -6.51 9.07 -18.94
CA LYS A 112 -7.56 10.08 -18.72
C LYS A 112 -7.28 10.97 -17.49
N LYS A 113 -6.08 10.88 -16.91
CA LYS A 113 -5.66 11.64 -15.72
C LYS A 113 -6.58 11.41 -14.51
N LYS A 114 -6.96 10.17 -14.28
CA LYS A 114 -7.59 9.71 -13.04
C LYS A 114 -6.56 8.96 -12.21
N VAL A 115 -6.65 9.09 -10.90
CA VAL A 115 -5.82 8.32 -9.97
C VAL A 115 -6.18 6.83 -10.09
N MET A 116 -5.19 5.99 -10.34
CA MET A 116 -5.34 4.52 -10.39
C MET A 116 -4.89 3.90 -9.07
N SER A 117 -3.78 4.37 -8.52
CA SER A 117 -3.27 3.92 -7.24
C SER A 117 -2.31 4.94 -6.64
N VAL A 118 -2.13 4.88 -5.33
CA VAL A 118 -1.14 5.65 -4.58
C VAL A 118 -0.23 4.67 -3.87
N THR A 119 1.06 4.78 -4.09
CA THR A 119 2.09 3.92 -3.49
C THR A 119 2.97 4.75 -2.58
N LEU A 120 3.16 4.28 -1.36
CA LEU A 120 4.12 4.86 -0.43
C LEU A 120 5.53 4.39 -0.84
N LEU A 121 6.45 5.34 -0.97
CA LEU A 121 7.85 5.07 -1.27
C LEU A 121 8.66 4.90 0.02
N ASP A 122 9.96 4.63 -0.13
CA ASP A 122 10.86 4.49 1.00
C ASP A 122 10.79 5.72 1.91
N ASN A 123 10.61 5.47 3.17
CA ASN A 123 10.43 6.47 4.20
C ASN A 123 10.92 5.95 5.56
N GLN A 124 10.99 6.84 6.54
CA GLN A 124 11.44 6.54 7.90
C GLN A 124 10.30 6.52 8.92
N GLU A 125 9.06 6.51 8.46
CA GLU A 125 7.90 6.44 9.36
C GLU A 125 7.86 5.13 10.15
N THR A 126 7.27 5.20 11.34
CA THR A 126 7.10 4.02 12.19
C THR A 126 6.20 2.98 11.50
N PRO A 127 6.67 1.74 11.29
CA PRO A 127 5.94 0.74 10.51
C PRO A 127 4.52 0.46 11.01
N SER A 128 4.30 0.48 12.33
CA SER A 128 2.97 0.26 12.91
C SER A 128 1.97 1.37 12.55
N PHE A 129 2.41 2.62 12.41
CA PHE A 129 1.55 3.72 11.98
C PHE A 129 1.20 3.58 10.49
N LEU A 130 2.19 3.22 9.65
CA LEU A 130 1.93 2.96 8.24
C LEU A 130 0.98 1.79 8.02
N THR A 131 1.15 0.71 8.78
CA THR A 131 0.23 -0.44 8.74
C THR A 131 -1.21 -0.01 9.07
N ARG A 132 -1.42 0.85 10.07
CA ARG A 132 -2.75 1.41 10.38
C ARG A 132 -3.31 2.23 9.23
N VAL A 133 -2.50 3.08 8.61
CA VAL A 133 -2.90 3.89 7.44
C VAL A 133 -3.31 3.03 6.26
N VAL A 134 -2.53 2.00 5.95
CA VAL A 134 -2.82 1.07 4.85
C VAL A 134 -4.08 0.26 5.13
N ASN A 135 -4.22 -0.31 6.33
CA ASN A 135 -5.38 -1.11 6.72
C ASN A 135 -6.67 -0.28 6.77
N ALA A 136 -6.59 0.99 7.13
CA ALA A 136 -7.72 1.92 7.07
C ALA A 136 -8.10 2.31 5.63
N GLY A 137 -7.36 1.87 4.61
CA GLY A 137 -7.65 2.16 3.21
C GLY A 137 -7.37 3.61 2.80
N LEU A 138 -6.59 4.39 3.57
CA LEU A 138 -6.34 5.79 3.27
C LEU A 138 -5.80 5.98 1.83
N LEU A 139 -4.86 5.14 1.40
CA LEU A 139 -4.25 5.24 0.06
C LEU A 139 -5.25 5.03 -1.08
N LYS A 140 -6.35 4.33 -0.85
CA LYS A 140 -7.43 4.10 -1.82
C LYS A 140 -8.47 5.24 -1.86
N SER A 141 -8.38 6.20 -0.96
CA SER A 141 -9.36 7.28 -0.85
C SER A 141 -9.49 8.13 -2.12
N TRP A 142 -8.51 8.09 -3.01
CA TRP A 142 -8.48 8.90 -4.24
C TRP A 142 -8.68 8.08 -5.51
N ASP A 143 -8.87 6.77 -5.43
CA ASP A 143 -9.03 5.90 -6.58
C ASP A 143 -10.15 6.41 -7.50
N ASP A 144 -9.94 6.29 -8.82
CA ASP A 144 -10.81 6.73 -9.90
C ASP A 144 -11.13 8.24 -9.96
N MET A 145 -10.54 9.04 -9.07
CA MET A 145 -10.77 10.48 -9.06
C MET A 145 -9.93 11.21 -10.12
N LYS A 146 -10.51 12.19 -10.78
CA LYS A 146 -9.74 13.13 -11.62
C LYS A 146 -8.75 13.93 -10.75
N VAL A 147 -7.54 14.17 -11.25
CA VAL A 147 -6.47 14.89 -10.56
C VAL A 147 -6.97 16.15 -9.84
N LYS A 148 -7.68 17.05 -10.52
CA LYS A 148 -8.21 18.30 -9.93
C LYS A 148 -9.17 18.07 -8.76
N LYS A 149 -9.94 16.98 -8.78
CA LYS A 149 -10.83 16.63 -7.66
C LYS A 149 -10.05 15.99 -6.52
N ALA A 150 -9.12 15.08 -6.84
CA ALA A 150 -8.27 14.41 -5.87
C ALA A 150 -7.41 15.41 -5.07
N ALA A 151 -6.81 16.39 -5.74
CA ALA A 151 -6.01 17.44 -5.11
C ALA A 151 -6.78 18.27 -4.05
N LYS A 152 -8.10 18.41 -4.20
CA LYS A 152 -8.96 19.20 -3.29
C LYS A 152 -9.80 18.33 -2.34
N LYS A 153 -9.70 17.01 -2.43
CA LYS A 153 -10.49 16.12 -1.60
C LYS A 153 -10.07 16.24 -0.13
N LYS A 154 -11.02 16.49 0.73
CA LYS A 154 -10.84 16.36 2.18
C LYS A 154 -10.93 14.89 2.54
N VAL A 155 -9.95 14.40 3.25
CA VAL A 155 -9.86 13.02 3.75
C VAL A 155 -9.52 13.09 5.22
N ASP A 156 -10.19 12.30 6.03
CA ASP A 156 -9.95 12.26 7.46
C ASP A 156 -8.65 11.50 7.78
N THR A 157 -8.01 11.92 8.85
CA THR A 157 -6.81 11.24 9.35
C THR A 157 -7.20 9.95 10.07
N VAL A 158 -6.29 8.98 10.05
CA VAL A 158 -6.47 7.69 10.69
C VAL A 158 -6.17 7.80 12.18
N SER A 159 -7.11 7.37 13.02
CA SER A 159 -6.94 7.34 14.48
C SER A 159 -5.72 6.50 14.87
N GLY A 160 -4.90 7.02 15.77
CA GLY A 160 -3.65 6.38 16.18
C GLY A 160 -2.50 6.45 15.16
N ALA A 161 -2.71 7.14 14.00
CA ALA A 161 -1.69 7.43 13.01
C ALA A 161 -1.88 8.83 12.39
N THR A 162 -2.33 9.79 13.19
CA THR A 162 -2.78 11.12 12.73
C THR A 162 -1.67 11.89 12.01
N TYR A 163 -0.45 11.91 12.52
CA TYR A 163 0.66 12.62 11.90
C TYR A 163 1.05 12.00 10.56
N SER A 164 1.22 10.68 10.51
CA SER A 164 1.58 9.96 9.28
C SER A 164 0.48 10.08 8.22
N SER A 165 -0.80 9.94 8.59
CA SER A 165 -1.89 10.12 7.65
C SER A 165 -2.04 11.55 7.14
N ARG A 166 -1.85 12.56 8.00
CA ARG A 166 -1.83 13.97 7.59
C ARG A 166 -0.74 14.26 6.59
N SER A 167 0.48 13.78 6.86
CA SER A 167 1.62 13.93 5.97
C SER A 167 1.33 13.31 4.58
N ILE A 168 0.79 12.10 4.53
CA ILE A 168 0.42 11.42 3.29
C ILE A 168 -0.62 12.23 2.50
N ILE A 169 -1.67 12.74 3.17
CA ILE A 169 -2.70 13.57 2.54
C ILE A 169 -2.08 14.84 1.95
N GLN A 170 -1.28 15.56 2.72
CA GLN A 170 -0.63 16.79 2.28
C GLN A 170 0.36 16.55 1.15
N THR A 171 1.16 15.49 1.23
CA THR A 171 2.12 15.07 0.20
C THR A 171 1.42 14.79 -1.13
N LEU A 172 0.30 14.06 -1.10
CA LEU A 172 -0.50 13.77 -2.28
C LEU A 172 -1.07 15.06 -2.89
N GLN A 173 -1.66 15.91 -2.06
CA GLN A 173 -2.25 17.18 -2.51
C GLN A 173 -1.19 18.09 -3.11
N ALA A 174 -0.01 18.21 -2.48
CA ALA A 174 1.10 19.00 -3.01
C ALA A 174 1.53 18.49 -4.40
N ALA A 175 1.71 17.17 -4.55
CA ALA A 175 2.08 16.57 -5.83
C ALA A 175 1.03 16.82 -6.93
N LEU A 176 -0.26 16.60 -6.63
CA LEU A 176 -1.33 16.78 -7.61
C LEU A 176 -1.59 18.24 -7.98
N ASN A 177 -1.29 19.18 -7.10
CA ASN A 177 -1.43 20.61 -7.39
C ASN A 177 -0.38 21.15 -8.39
N THR A 178 0.69 20.39 -8.68
CA THR A 178 1.68 20.76 -9.69
C THR A 178 1.25 20.41 -11.12
N LEU A 179 0.17 19.64 -11.28
CA LEU A 179 -0.30 19.12 -12.57
C LEU A 179 -1.35 20.01 -13.23
#